data_5b4d9080f1e055d2fab4e61fdb090538
#
_entry.id   5b4d9080f1e055d2fab4e61fdb090538
#
_cell.length_a   1.000
_cell.length_b   1.000
_cell.length_c   1.000
_cell.angle_alpha   90.00
_cell.angle_beta   90.00
_cell.angle_gamma   90.00
#
_symmetry.space_group_name_H-M   'P 1'
#
loop_
_entity.id
_entity.type
_entity.pdbx_description
1 polymer ?
#
loop_
_entity_poly.entity_id
_entity_poly.type
_entity_poly.pdbx_seq_one_letter_code
_entity_poly.pdbx_strand_id
1 'polypeptide(L)'
;ELYRMKLDGSGLVRLTNAPGYDGGAFFSEDCKHLVWRAARPRSPEEQAEMKALLGQHLVRPTRMELWVGDADGKNAHAVTDFGMASFAPFYFPAKIAGASNRRIIYASNYGDPHGREFDLWAINSDGSQFERITYSADFDGFPMFSPDGTKLVFASNRNGKSRGETNVFLADWQDAKAEYTAAPADTVASRVAWLAAPEREGRGVGTKGIAAAAEEIAGWMKATGLAPAGEAAGPKAPRSFFQAVE
;
A
#
# COMPACT_ATOMS: atom_id res chain seq x y z
N GLU A 1 -12.52 18.38 -7.28
CA GLU A 1 -13.91 17.93 -7.38
C GLU A 1 -14.06 16.85 -8.45
N LEU A 2 -14.96 15.89 -8.21
CA LEU A 2 -15.32 14.84 -9.16
C LEU A 2 -16.64 15.17 -9.84
N TYR A 3 -16.69 14.85 -11.11
CA TYR A 3 -17.88 14.96 -11.96
C TYR A 3 -18.08 13.66 -12.73
N ARG A 4 -19.33 13.33 -12.99
CA ARG A 4 -19.75 12.21 -13.83
C ARG A 4 -20.53 12.73 -15.01
N MET A 5 -20.30 12.16 -16.18
CA MET A 5 -21.09 12.42 -17.40
C MET A 5 -21.19 11.12 -18.21
N LYS A 6 -22.10 11.08 -19.18
CA LYS A 6 -22.16 10.01 -20.16
C LYS A 6 -21.05 10.14 -21.20
N LEU A 7 -20.77 9.07 -21.94
CA LEU A 7 -19.73 9.07 -22.98
C LEU A 7 -20.01 10.06 -24.12
N ASP A 8 -21.28 10.40 -24.34
CA ASP A 8 -21.71 11.43 -25.31
C ASP A 8 -21.55 12.87 -24.76
N GLY A 9 -21.05 13.04 -23.56
CA GLY A 9 -20.87 14.31 -22.87
C GLY A 9 -22.12 14.84 -22.16
N SER A 10 -23.26 14.17 -22.29
CA SER A 10 -24.50 14.60 -21.64
C SER A 10 -24.56 14.15 -20.17
N GLY A 11 -25.51 14.72 -19.43
CA GLY A 11 -25.79 14.31 -18.06
C GLY A 11 -24.65 14.60 -17.09
N LEU A 12 -23.94 15.73 -17.24
CA LEU A 12 -22.89 16.16 -16.31
C LEU A 12 -23.47 16.39 -14.92
N VAL A 13 -22.93 15.68 -13.95
CA VAL A 13 -23.32 15.77 -12.52
C VAL A 13 -22.07 15.91 -11.67
N ARG A 14 -22.07 16.87 -10.76
CA ARG A 14 -21.04 17.03 -9.73
C ARG A 14 -21.26 16.00 -8.63
N LEU A 15 -20.22 15.23 -8.29
CA LEU A 15 -20.28 14.17 -7.29
C LEU A 15 -19.72 14.61 -5.93
N THR A 16 -18.68 15.47 -5.92
CA THR A 16 -18.06 15.96 -4.69
C THR A 16 -18.11 17.48 -4.61
N ASN A 17 -18.41 18.00 -3.41
CA ASN A 17 -18.53 19.45 -3.17
C ASN A 17 -17.88 19.90 -1.85
N ALA A 18 -17.22 18.99 -1.12
CA ALA A 18 -16.51 19.34 0.11
C ALA A 18 -15.27 20.21 -0.21
N PRO A 19 -14.92 21.18 0.66
CA PRO A 19 -13.68 21.92 0.52
C PRO A 19 -12.48 20.97 0.48
N GLY A 20 -11.60 21.17 -0.49
CA GLY A 20 -10.42 20.35 -0.67
C GLY A 20 -10.16 19.94 -2.10
N TYR A 21 -9.37 18.89 -2.24
CA TYR A 21 -9.05 18.25 -3.52
C TYR A 21 -9.71 16.88 -3.60
N ASP A 22 -10.27 16.54 -4.73
CA ASP A 22 -10.72 15.21 -5.12
C ASP A 22 -10.20 14.88 -6.52
N GLY A 23 -9.66 13.69 -6.73
CA GLY A 23 -9.14 13.29 -8.04
C GLY A 23 -8.71 11.84 -8.14
N GLY A 24 -8.43 11.39 -9.37
CA GLY A 24 -7.98 10.04 -9.65
C GLY A 24 -9.00 8.96 -9.26
N ALA A 25 -10.27 9.18 -9.63
CA ALA A 25 -11.35 8.27 -9.28
C ALA A 25 -11.48 7.10 -10.25
N PHE A 26 -11.81 5.93 -9.69
CA PHE A 26 -12.17 4.72 -10.42
C PHE A 26 -13.48 4.15 -9.90
N PHE A 27 -14.26 3.56 -10.81
CA PHE A 27 -15.43 2.79 -10.44
C PHE A 27 -15.04 1.37 -9.99
N SER A 28 -15.85 0.81 -9.08
CA SER A 28 -15.88 -0.63 -8.86
C SER A 28 -16.34 -1.39 -10.12
N GLU A 29 -16.02 -2.68 -10.23
CA GLU A 29 -16.38 -3.51 -11.38
C GLU A 29 -17.90 -3.52 -11.65
N ASP A 30 -18.71 -3.48 -10.58
CA ASP A 30 -20.18 -3.40 -10.67
C ASP A 30 -20.71 -1.99 -10.96
N CYS A 31 -19.84 -1.00 -11.12
CA CYS A 31 -20.15 0.42 -11.34
C CYS A 31 -21.01 1.08 -10.26
N LYS A 32 -21.14 0.48 -9.06
CA LYS A 32 -21.97 1.02 -7.98
C LYS A 32 -21.21 1.88 -6.98
N HIS A 33 -19.89 1.79 -6.97
CA HIS A 33 -19.05 2.51 -6.03
C HIS A 33 -17.90 3.21 -6.73
N LEU A 34 -17.38 4.24 -6.07
CA LEU A 34 -16.20 4.99 -6.47
C LEU A 34 -15.12 4.85 -5.38
N VAL A 35 -13.87 4.82 -5.81
CA VAL A 35 -12.70 5.06 -4.98
C VAL A 35 -11.93 6.23 -5.58
N TRP A 36 -11.40 7.13 -4.74
CA TRP A 36 -10.60 8.26 -5.18
C TRP A 36 -9.63 8.71 -4.10
N ARG A 37 -8.71 9.58 -4.44
CA ARG A 37 -7.86 10.28 -3.48
C ARG A 37 -8.44 11.64 -3.16
N ALA A 38 -8.37 12.06 -1.90
CA ALA A 38 -8.80 13.38 -1.50
C ALA A 38 -7.88 13.99 -0.45
N ALA A 39 -7.73 15.32 -0.51
CA ALA A 39 -7.14 16.11 0.55
C ALA A 39 -8.22 16.99 1.17
N ARG A 40 -8.31 16.95 2.50
CA ARG A 40 -9.26 17.77 3.27
C ARG A 40 -8.50 18.66 4.23
N PRO A 41 -8.55 19.99 4.07
CA PRO A 41 -7.91 20.91 5.02
C PRO A 41 -8.61 20.81 6.37
N ARG A 42 -7.83 20.69 7.43
CA ARG A 42 -8.29 20.48 8.81
C ARG A 42 -8.33 21.77 9.64
N SER A 43 -7.68 22.82 9.15
CA SER A 43 -7.64 24.12 9.84
C SER A 43 -7.94 25.27 8.86
N PRO A 44 -8.29 26.47 9.37
CA PRO A 44 -8.44 27.68 8.53
C PRO A 44 -7.17 28.02 7.75
N GLU A 45 -5.99 27.79 8.34
CA GLU A 45 -4.69 28.05 7.72
C GLU A 45 -4.47 27.11 6.54
N GLU A 46 -4.73 25.80 6.72
CA GLU A 46 -4.66 24.81 5.64
C GLU A 46 -5.66 25.13 4.51
N GLN A 47 -6.85 25.64 4.84
CA GLN A 47 -7.83 26.09 3.86
C GLN A 47 -7.33 27.28 3.04
N ALA A 48 -6.73 28.27 3.73
CA ALA A 48 -6.16 29.44 3.07
C ALA A 48 -4.99 29.06 2.14
N GLU A 49 -4.09 28.20 2.60
CA GLU A 49 -2.97 27.69 1.79
C GLU A 49 -3.48 26.94 0.56
N MET A 50 -4.42 26.02 0.74
CA MET A 50 -5.00 25.27 -0.36
C MET A 50 -5.66 26.20 -1.38
N LYS A 51 -6.41 27.20 -0.94
CA LYS A 51 -7.03 28.19 -1.82
C LYS A 51 -6.01 29.00 -2.61
N ALA A 52 -4.91 29.38 -1.97
CA ALA A 52 -3.81 30.11 -2.62
C ALA A 52 -3.13 29.23 -3.70
N LEU A 53 -2.87 27.95 -3.41
CA LEU A 53 -2.31 26.99 -4.37
C LEU A 53 -3.26 26.73 -5.55
N LEU A 54 -4.55 26.52 -5.28
CA LEU A 54 -5.55 26.33 -6.33
C LEU A 54 -5.67 27.55 -7.25
N GLY A 55 -5.51 28.76 -6.71
CA GLY A 55 -5.42 29.98 -7.50
C GLY A 55 -4.24 30.04 -8.48
N GLN A 56 -3.23 29.22 -8.24
CA GLN A 56 -2.06 29.02 -9.11
C GLN A 56 -2.15 27.70 -9.91
N HIS A 57 -3.29 27.02 -9.91
CA HIS A 57 -3.50 25.69 -10.51
C HIS A 57 -2.58 24.59 -9.90
N LEU A 58 -2.20 24.75 -8.65
CA LEU A 58 -1.34 23.81 -7.92
C LEU A 58 -2.14 23.09 -6.83
N VAL A 59 -1.69 21.89 -6.49
CA VAL A 59 -2.15 21.11 -5.33
C VAL A 59 -0.93 20.51 -4.65
N ARG A 60 -0.88 20.61 -3.33
CA ARG A 60 0.18 19.95 -2.55
C ARG A 60 -0.14 18.45 -2.40
N PRO A 61 0.71 17.53 -2.88
CA PRO A 61 0.43 16.10 -2.86
C PRO A 61 0.82 15.39 -1.56
N THR A 62 1.11 16.13 -0.48
CA THR A 62 1.77 15.59 0.71
C THR A 62 0.84 14.91 1.70
N ARG A 63 -0.46 15.22 1.67
CA ARG A 63 -1.47 14.62 2.54
C ARG A 63 -2.70 14.33 1.69
N MET A 64 -2.77 13.12 1.19
CA MET A 64 -3.92 12.63 0.43
C MET A 64 -4.37 11.29 1.00
N GLU A 65 -5.65 11.18 1.27
CA GLU A 65 -6.26 9.99 1.83
C GLU A 65 -7.14 9.31 0.77
N LEU A 66 -7.34 8.00 0.92
CA LEU A 66 -8.30 7.27 0.10
C LEU A 66 -9.72 7.51 0.62
N TRP A 67 -10.60 7.73 -0.31
CA TRP A 67 -12.03 7.89 -0.08
C TRP A 67 -12.82 6.91 -0.94
N VAL A 68 -13.92 6.45 -0.42
CA VAL A 68 -14.91 5.64 -1.15
C VAL A 68 -16.30 6.25 -0.99
N GLY A 69 -17.18 5.93 -1.91
CA GLY A 69 -18.58 6.36 -1.88
C GLY A 69 -19.39 5.64 -2.96
N ASP A 70 -20.67 5.92 -3.01
CA ASP A 70 -21.54 5.41 -4.04
C ASP A 70 -21.24 6.10 -5.40
N ALA A 71 -21.62 5.46 -6.50
CA ALA A 71 -21.39 5.97 -7.86
C ALA A 71 -22.09 7.33 -8.15
N ASP A 72 -23.02 7.75 -7.28
CA ASP A 72 -23.68 9.07 -7.33
C ASP A 72 -23.04 10.11 -6.39
N GLY A 73 -21.92 9.74 -5.73
CA GLY A 73 -21.19 10.60 -4.81
C GLY A 73 -21.72 10.62 -3.38
N LYS A 74 -22.79 9.88 -3.09
CA LYS A 74 -23.32 9.75 -1.71
C LYS A 74 -22.49 8.80 -0.87
N ASN A 75 -22.76 8.80 0.44
CA ASN A 75 -22.12 7.93 1.44
C ASN A 75 -20.58 7.99 1.41
N ALA A 76 -20.02 9.13 0.94
CA ALA A 76 -18.58 9.34 0.84
C ALA A 76 -17.91 9.38 2.23
N HIS A 77 -16.86 8.57 2.40
CA HIS A 77 -16.08 8.56 3.64
C HIS A 77 -14.62 8.20 3.37
N ALA A 78 -13.74 8.59 4.28
CA ALA A 78 -12.34 8.27 4.22
C ALA A 78 -12.10 6.79 4.60
N VAL A 79 -11.26 6.10 3.83
CA VAL A 79 -10.78 4.73 4.12
C VAL A 79 -9.47 4.79 4.90
N THR A 80 -8.64 5.80 4.64
CA THR A 80 -7.38 6.03 5.32
C THR A 80 -7.36 7.38 6.04
N ASP A 81 -6.58 7.48 7.10
CA ASP A 81 -6.24 8.72 7.81
C ASP A 81 -4.79 8.64 8.31
N PHE A 82 -3.87 8.39 7.40
CA PHE A 82 -2.46 8.18 7.71
C PHE A 82 -1.67 9.48 7.77
N GLY A 83 -2.22 10.58 7.27
CA GLY A 83 -1.52 11.86 7.15
C GLY A 83 -0.38 11.83 6.12
N MET A 84 -0.36 10.83 5.26
CA MET A 84 0.65 10.56 4.24
C MET A 84 0.06 10.77 2.83
N ALA A 85 0.90 10.62 1.80
CA ALA A 85 0.42 10.69 0.42
C ALA A 85 -0.04 9.32 -0.04
N SER A 86 -1.36 9.13 -0.16
CA SER A 86 -1.98 7.94 -0.76
C SER A 86 -2.67 8.33 -2.07
N PHE A 87 -2.39 7.62 -3.18
CA PHE A 87 -2.92 8.00 -4.48
C PHE A 87 -3.06 6.82 -5.44
N ALA A 88 -3.66 7.09 -6.61
CA ALA A 88 -3.90 6.12 -7.68
C ALA A 88 -4.58 4.83 -7.19
N PRO A 89 -5.70 4.94 -6.45
CA PRO A 89 -6.42 3.76 -6.00
C PRO A 89 -7.09 3.05 -7.18
N PHE A 90 -7.16 1.73 -7.10
CA PHE A 90 -7.88 0.89 -8.04
C PHE A 90 -8.56 -0.26 -7.28
N TYR A 91 -9.76 -0.66 -7.67
CA TYR A 91 -10.40 -1.80 -7.04
C TYR A 91 -9.80 -3.13 -7.52
N PHE A 92 -9.64 -4.07 -6.61
CA PHE A 92 -9.42 -5.45 -6.99
C PHE A 92 -10.63 -5.97 -7.79
N PRO A 93 -10.40 -6.77 -8.86
CA PRO A 93 -11.47 -7.48 -9.52
C PRO A 93 -12.22 -8.41 -8.55
N ALA A 94 -13.53 -8.52 -8.69
CA ALA A 94 -14.37 -9.28 -7.76
C ALA A 94 -13.96 -10.75 -7.60
N LYS A 95 -13.34 -11.31 -8.63
CA LYS A 95 -12.83 -12.71 -8.62
C LYS A 95 -11.73 -12.95 -7.60
N ILE A 96 -10.90 -11.94 -7.30
CA ILE A 96 -9.79 -12.06 -6.35
C ILE A 96 -10.09 -11.43 -4.99
N ALA A 97 -10.94 -10.41 -4.93
CA ALA A 97 -11.27 -9.73 -3.68
C ALA A 97 -12.39 -10.42 -2.87
N GLY A 98 -13.10 -11.38 -3.47
CA GLY A 98 -14.38 -11.88 -2.93
C GLY A 98 -15.49 -10.84 -3.07
N ALA A 99 -16.73 -11.31 -3.28
CA ALA A 99 -17.87 -10.44 -3.61
C ALA A 99 -18.28 -9.45 -2.49
N SER A 100 -17.85 -9.66 -1.26
CA SER A 100 -18.24 -8.85 -0.09
C SER A 100 -17.22 -7.78 0.33
N ASN A 101 -15.95 -7.90 -0.10
CA ASN A 101 -14.87 -7.03 0.33
C ASN A 101 -14.30 -6.26 -0.87
N ARG A 102 -14.74 -5.04 -1.04
CA ARG A 102 -14.21 -4.12 -2.04
C ARG A 102 -12.78 -3.72 -1.66
N ARG A 103 -11.83 -4.59 -1.98
CA ARG A 103 -10.43 -4.37 -1.72
C ARG A 103 -9.86 -3.38 -2.72
N ILE A 104 -8.97 -2.53 -2.26
CA ILE A 104 -8.37 -1.44 -3.02
C ILE A 104 -6.87 -1.63 -3.01
N ILE A 105 -6.23 -1.56 -4.18
CA ILE A 105 -4.78 -1.41 -4.34
C ILE A 105 -4.47 0.06 -4.63
N TYR A 106 -3.38 0.59 -4.09
CA TYR A 106 -3.02 1.99 -4.24
C TYR A 106 -1.53 2.21 -3.97
N ALA A 107 -1.01 3.38 -4.31
CA ALA A 107 0.34 3.80 -3.96
C ALA A 107 0.35 4.67 -2.71
N SER A 108 1.29 4.43 -1.80
CA SER A 108 1.48 5.27 -0.61
C SER A 108 2.93 5.28 -0.15
N ASN A 109 3.36 6.43 0.40
CA ASN A 109 4.62 6.56 1.13
C ASN A 109 4.47 6.27 2.64
N TYR A 110 3.44 5.51 3.01
CA TYR A 110 3.24 5.08 4.39
C TYR A 110 4.45 4.29 4.90
N GLY A 111 4.94 4.66 6.08
CA GLY A 111 6.10 4.01 6.69
C GLY A 111 7.47 4.56 6.26
N ASP A 112 7.55 5.41 5.22
CA ASP A 112 8.78 6.13 4.91
C ASP A 112 8.89 7.43 5.73
N PRO A 113 9.88 7.55 6.64
CA PRO A 113 10.06 8.74 7.46
C PRO A 113 10.43 10.00 6.63
N HIS A 114 10.92 9.83 5.41
CA HIS A 114 11.29 10.91 4.51
C HIS A 114 10.19 11.27 3.50
N GLY A 115 9.13 10.44 3.41
CA GLY A 115 7.99 10.64 2.53
C GLY A 115 8.31 10.59 1.03
N ARG A 116 9.38 9.90 0.63
CA ARG A 116 9.88 9.84 -0.76
C ARG A 116 9.70 8.49 -1.43
N GLU A 117 9.72 7.44 -0.64
CA GLU A 117 9.55 6.06 -1.12
C GLU A 117 8.07 5.72 -1.17
N PHE A 118 7.60 5.28 -2.32
CA PHE A 118 6.24 4.87 -2.53
C PHE A 118 6.18 3.40 -2.90
N ASP A 119 5.32 2.68 -2.21
CA ASP A 119 5.00 1.30 -2.52
C ASP A 119 3.54 1.11 -2.87
N LEU A 120 3.24 -0.06 -3.40
CA LEU A 120 1.87 -0.53 -3.55
C LEU A 120 1.39 -1.13 -2.23
N TRP A 121 0.21 -0.74 -1.84
CA TRP A 121 -0.49 -1.18 -0.64
C TRP A 121 -1.89 -1.66 -0.99
N ALA A 122 -2.46 -2.50 -0.17
CA ALA A 122 -3.84 -2.94 -0.28
C ALA A 122 -4.59 -2.73 1.03
N ILE A 123 -5.88 -2.41 0.92
CA ILE A 123 -6.78 -2.19 2.06
C ILE A 123 -8.21 -2.49 1.64
N ASN A 124 -9.05 -2.97 2.55
CA ASN A 124 -10.47 -3.09 2.29
C ASN A 124 -11.16 -1.72 2.36
N SER A 125 -12.30 -1.57 1.69
CA SER A 125 -13.07 -0.30 1.69
C SER A 125 -13.57 0.11 3.08
N ASP A 126 -13.59 -0.79 4.05
CA ASP A 126 -13.91 -0.53 5.46
C ASP A 126 -12.67 -0.20 6.32
N GLY A 127 -11.49 -0.08 5.71
CA GLY A 127 -10.23 0.19 6.39
C GLY A 127 -9.52 -1.04 6.96
N SER A 128 -10.11 -2.21 6.88
CA SER A 128 -9.51 -3.46 7.37
C SER A 128 -8.50 -4.07 6.39
N GLN A 129 -7.76 -5.10 6.82
CA GLN A 129 -6.81 -5.87 6.02
C GLN A 129 -5.78 -5.00 5.27
N PHE A 130 -5.19 -4.05 5.97
CA PHE A 130 -4.11 -3.22 5.46
C PHE A 130 -2.83 -4.02 5.30
N GLU A 131 -2.25 -4.04 4.09
CA GLU A 131 -1.01 -4.78 3.81
C GLU A 131 -0.16 -4.09 2.74
N ARG A 132 1.16 -4.26 2.83
CA ARG A 132 2.13 -3.81 1.82
C ARG A 132 2.30 -4.88 0.75
N ILE A 133 2.22 -4.49 -0.52
CA ILE A 133 2.30 -5.39 -1.68
C ILE A 133 3.70 -5.38 -2.28
N THR A 134 4.33 -4.21 -2.40
CA THR A 134 5.71 -4.10 -2.90
C THR A 134 6.65 -3.58 -1.83
N TYR A 135 7.95 -3.91 -1.98
CA TYR A 135 9.00 -3.65 -1.00
C TYR A 135 10.28 -3.15 -1.69
N SER A 136 10.15 -2.49 -2.82
CA SER A 136 11.30 -1.91 -3.53
C SER A 136 11.73 -0.63 -2.82
N ALA A 137 13.02 -0.34 -2.82
CA ALA A 137 13.55 0.97 -2.41
C ALA A 137 13.29 2.06 -3.47
N ASP A 138 12.58 1.72 -4.53
CA ASP A 138 12.22 2.59 -5.64
C ASP A 138 10.73 2.92 -5.59
N PHE A 139 10.35 3.97 -6.35
CA PHE A 139 8.95 4.35 -6.51
C PHE A 139 8.17 3.24 -7.21
N ASP A 140 7.08 2.80 -6.59
CA ASP A 140 6.03 1.96 -7.18
C ASP A 140 4.69 2.69 -7.09
N GLY A 141 3.96 2.79 -8.22
CA GLY A 141 2.70 3.53 -8.24
C GLY A 141 1.80 3.18 -9.42
N PHE A 142 0.61 3.78 -9.43
CA PHE A 142 -0.40 3.63 -10.50
C PHE A 142 -0.78 2.18 -10.81
N PRO A 143 -1.14 1.37 -9.80
CA PRO A 143 -1.49 -0.02 -10.01
C PRO A 143 -2.86 -0.15 -10.68
N MET A 144 -2.97 -1.08 -11.63
CA MET A 144 -4.25 -1.44 -12.26
C MET A 144 -4.26 -2.93 -12.56
N PHE A 145 -5.37 -3.59 -12.27
CA PHE A 145 -5.57 -5.00 -12.61
C PHE A 145 -6.11 -5.18 -14.02
N SER A 146 -5.77 -6.32 -14.64
CA SER A 146 -6.53 -6.80 -15.79
C SER A 146 -7.95 -7.20 -15.36
N PRO A 147 -8.94 -7.14 -16.28
CA PRO A 147 -10.34 -7.46 -15.94
C PRO A 147 -10.55 -8.88 -15.40
N ASP A 148 -9.68 -9.81 -15.77
CA ASP A 148 -9.71 -11.19 -15.28
C ASP A 148 -8.98 -11.39 -13.94
N GLY A 149 -8.30 -10.36 -13.45
CA GLY A 149 -7.55 -10.35 -12.18
C GLY A 149 -6.23 -11.12 -12.22
N THR A 150 -5.78 -11.60 -13.38
CA THR A 150 -4.56 -12.42 -13.48
C THR A 150 -3.28 -11.61 -13.63
N LYS A 151 -3.39 -10.33 -13.98
CA LYS A 151 -2.27 -9.44 -14.22
C LYS A 151 -2.41 -8.14 -13.42
N LEU A 152 -1.28 -7.64 -12.94
CA LEU A 152 -1.14 -6.31 -12.37
C LEU A 152 -0.17 -5.51 -13.22
N VAL A 153 -0.58 -4.34 -13.69
CA VAL A 153 0.29 -3.34 -14.29
C VAL A 153 0.54 -2.23 -13.28
N PHE A 154 1.77 -1.74 -13.22
CA PHE A 154 2.14 -0.61 -12.35
C PHE A 154 3.35 0.14 -12.91
N ALA A 155 3.54 1.37 -12.48
CA ALA A 155 4.72 2.18 -12.79
C ALA A 155 5.78 2.01 -11.70
N SER A 156 7.06 1.93 -12.09
CA SER A 156 8.17 1.82 -11.14
C SER A 156 9.45 2.44 -11.69
N ASN A 157 10.29 2.92 -10.78
CA ASN A 157 11.65 3.38 -11.10
C ASN A 157 12.69 2.25 -11.01
N ARG A 158 12.28 1.04 -10.62
CA ARG A 158 13.17 -0.12 -10.50
C ARG A 158 13.91 -0.38 -11.83
N ASN A 159 15.17 -0.71 -11.74
CA ASN A 159 16.03 -0.96 -12.90
C ASN A 159 16.16 0.23 -13.87
N GLY A 160 15.82 1.44 -13.43
CA GLY A 160 16.01 2.67 -14.19
C GLY A 160 17.50 2.90 -14.50
N LYS A 161 17.82 3.32 -15.74
CA LYS A 161 19.19 3.62 -16.19
C LYS A 161 19.59 5.05 -15.88
N SER A 162 18.63 5.91 -15.64
CA SER A 162 18.82 7.33 -15.36
C SER A 162 17.93 7.77 -14.18
N ARG A 163 18.36 8.84 -13.49
CA ARG A 163 17.59 9.41 -12.38
C ARG A 163 16.23 9.90 -12.88
N GLY A 164 15.15 9.44 -12.22
CA GLY A 164 13.78 9.83 -12.53
C GLY A 164 13.16 9.05 -13.70
N GLU A 165 13.85 8.07 -14.25
CA GLU A 165 13.25 7.15 -15.22
C GLU A 165 12.18 6.30 -14.53
N THR A 166 10.97 6.30 -15.09
CA THR A 166 9.85 5.51 -14.62
C THR A 166 9.35 4.65 -15.78
N ASN A 167 9.26 3.36 -15.56
CA ASN A 167 8.83 2.38 -16.56
C ASN A 167 7.54 1.70 -16.14
N VAL A 168 6.85 1.09 -17.09
CA VAL A 168 5.66 0.29 -16.84
C VAL A 168 6.05 -1.18 -16.70
N PHE A 169 5.59 -1.80 -15.63
CA PHE A 169 5.83 -3.21 -15.34
C PHE A 169 4.52 -3.98 -15.40
N LEU A 170 4.59 -5.21 -15.87
CA LEU A 170 3.49 -6.16 -15.88
C LEU A 170 3.90 -7.37 -15.05
N ALA A 171 3.11 -7.69 -14.04
CA ALA A 171 3.32 -8.83 -13.17
C ALA A 171 2.15 -9.82 -13.27
N ASP A 172 2.45 -11.11 -13.11
CA ASP A 172 1.43 -12.11 -12.85
C ASP A 172 0.93 -11.96 -11.42
N TRP A 173 -0.40 -11.81 -11.27
CA TRP A 173 -1.00 -11.78 -9.94
C TRP A 173 -1.35 -13.18 -9.50
N GLN A 174 -0.87 -13.55 -8.33
CA GLN A 174 -1.24 -14.77 -7.66
C GLN A 174 -1.82 -14.38 -6.30
N ASP A 175 -3.11 -14.65 -6.09
CA ASP A 175 -3.65 -14.58 -4.75
C ASP A 175 -2.86 -15.54 -3.88
N ALA A 176 -2.35 -15.06 -2.77
CA ALA A 176 -1.92 -15.94 -1.73
C ALA A 176 -3.14 -16.82 -1.42
N LYS A 177 -3.12 -18.07 -1.87
CA LYS A 177 -4.08 -19.06 -1.36
C LYS A 177 -3.88 -19.00 0.15
N ALA A 178 -4.91 -18.57 0.85
CA ALA A 178 -4.95 -18.59 2.29
C ALA A 178 -5.02 -20.05 2.77
N GLU A 179 -4.01 -20.83 2.43
CA GLU A 179 -3.55 -21.94 3.25
C GLU A 179 -2.58 -21.37 4.29
N TYR A 180 -3.02 -20.31 4.98
CA TYR A 180 -2.54 -20.11 6.33
C TYR A 180 -3.21 -21.20 7.18
N THR A 181 -2.71 -22.41 7.02
CA THR A 181 -2.83 -23.39 8.10
C THR A 181 -2.10 -22.75 9.26
N ALA A 182 -2.86 -22.21 10.21
CA ALA A 182 -2.30 -21.68 11.45
C ALA A 182 -1.28 -22.70 11.95
N ALA A 183 -0.02 -22.28 12.02
CA ALA A 183 1.00 -23.12 12.63
C ALA A 183 0.48 -23.51 14.03
N PRO A 184 0.53 -24.77 14.41
CA PRO A 184 -0.11 -25.24 15.62
C PRO A 184 0.43 -24.46 16.80
N ALA A 185 -0.48 -23.79 17.52
CA ALA A 185 -0.30 -23.16 18.85
C ALA A 185 0.79 -22.08 19.01
N ASP A 186 1.46 -21.65 17.94
CA ASP A 186 2.48 -20.61 18.03
C ASP A 186 1.82 -19.24 17.75
N THR A 187 1.26 -18.65 18.79
CA THR A 187 0.60 -17.36 18.71
C THR A 187 1.62 -16.22 18.70
N VAL A 188 1.23 -15.05 18.15
CA VAL A 188 2.04 -13.81 18.24
C VAL A 188 2.46 -13.56 19.68
N ALA A 189 1.59 -13.85 20.66
CA ALA A 189 1.89 -13.72 22.08
C ALA A 189 3.04 -14.62 22.54
N SER A 190 3.10 -15.89 22.11
CA SER A 190 4.19 -16.79 22.47
C SER A 190 5.52 -16.35 21.85
N ARG A 191 5.52 -15.88 20.62
CA ARG A 191 6.71 -15.34 19.96
C ARG A 191 7.21 -14.07 20.62
N VAL A 192 6.29 -13.15 20.97
CA VAL A 192 6.64 -11.95 21.72
C VAL A 192 7.19 -12.30 23.10
N ALA A 193 6.57 -13.22 23.84
CA ALA A 193 7.05 -13.67 25.13
C ALA A 193 8.45 -14.29 25.03
N TRP A 194 8.69 -15.14 24.01
CA TRP A 194 10.00 -15.72 23.78
C TRP A 194 11.06 -14.65 23.47
N LEU A 195 10.76 -13.70 22.57
CA LEU A 195 11.67 -12.61 22.23
C LEU A 195 11.93 -11.67 23.41
N ALA A 196 10.96 -11.46 24.29
CA ALA A 196 11.05 -10.57 25.46
C ALA A 196 11.63 -11.25 26.72
N ALA A 197 11.93 -12.54 26.67
CA ALA A 197 12.42 -13.28 27.82
C ALA A 197 13.75 -12.71 28.35
N PRO A 198 13.96 -12.70 29.70
CA PRO A 198 15.16 -12.14 30.33
C PRO A 198 16.47 -12.73 29.77
N GLU A 199 16.45 -13.98 29.36
CA GLU A 199 17.61 -14.71 28.81
C GLU A 199 18.07 -14.10 27.46
N ARG A 200 17.27 -13.20 26.85
CA ARG A 200 17.62 -12.46 25.63
C ARG A 200 18.35 -11.16 25.91
N GLU A 201 18.69 -10.87 27.17
CA GLU A 201 19.55 -9.73 27.58
C GLU A 201 19.12 -8.39 26.97
N GLY A 202 17.81 -8.17 26.77
CA GLY A 202 17.28 -6.96 26.13
C GLY A 202 17.62 -6.80 24.64
N ARG A 203 18.27 -7.75 24.02
CA ARG A 203 18.66 -7.78 22.59
C ARG A 203 19.47 -6.55 22.15
N GLY A 204 20.34 -6.06 23.04
CA GLY A 204 21.28 -5.02 22.70
C GLY A 204 22.26 -5.43 21.60
N VAL A 205 22.75 -4.50 20.80
CA VAL A 205 23.74 -4.77 19.75
C VAL A 205 24.98 -5.45 20.34
N GLY A 206 25.42 -6.56 19.74
CA GLY A 206 26.57 -7.34 20.20
C GLY A 206 26.28 -8.31 21.35
N THR A 207 25.05 -8.42 21.85
CA THR A 207 24.69 -9.39 22.88
C THR A 207 24.40 -10.78 22.29
N LYS A 208 24.56 -11.82 23.11
CA LYS A 208 24.15 -13.19 22.74
C LYS A 208 22.62 -13.26 22.49
N GLY A 209 21.85 -12.43 23.18
CA GLY A 209 20.41 -12.37 23.05
C GLY A 209 19.93 -11.91 21.68
N ILE A 210 20.61 -10.94 21.05
CA ILE A 210 20.23 -10.51 19.70
C ILE A 210 20.58 -11.58 18.66
N ALA A 211 21.73 -12.27 18.82
CA ALA A 211 22.10 -13.34 17.90
C ALA A 211 21.09 -14.50 17.97
N ALA A 212 20.69 -14.92 19.18
CA ALA A 212 19.68 -15.95 19.37
C ALA A 212 18.30 -15.54 18.81
N ALA A 213 17.90 -14.29 18.98
CA ALA A 213 16.65 -13.77 18.42
C ALA A 213 16.66 -13.78 16.89
N ALA A 214 17.78 -13.40 16.27
CA ALA A 214 17.95 -13.41 14.82
C ALA A 214 17.84 -14.83 14.24
N GLU A 215 18.52 -15.81 14.84
CA GLU A 215 18.44 -17.22 14.41
C GLU A 215 17.02 -17.80 14.54
N GLU A 216 16.33 -17.51 15.62
CA GLU A 216 14.95 -17.97 15.84
C GLU A 216 13.99 -17.36 14.81
N ILE A 217 14.10 -16.05 14.54
CA ILE A 217 13.30 -15.38 13.51
C ILE A 217 13.59 -15.98 12.13
N ALA A 218 14.86 -16.25 11.81
CA ALA A 218 15.22 -16.92 10.56
C ALA A 218 14.62 -18.32 10.46
N GLY A 219 14.57 -19.06 11.58
CA GLY A 219 13.88 -20.34 11.68
C GLY A 219 12.39 -20.24 11.39
N TRP A 220 11.70 -19.25 11.95
CA TRP A 220 10.28 -19.01 11.68
C TRP A 220 10.02 -18.64 10.23
N MET A 221 10.86 -17.78 9.64
CA MET A 221 10.76 -17.42 8.21
C MET A 221 10.92 -18.65 7.32
N LYS A 222 11.89 -19.49 7.60
CA LYS A 222 12.10 -20.75 6.87
C LYS A 222 10.91 -21.70 7.03
N ALA A 223 10.35 -21.82 8.23
CA ALA A 223 9.20 -22.68 8.50
C ALA A 223 7.93 -22.23 7.77
N THR A 224 7.82 -20.93 7.46
CA THR A 224 6.71 -20.37 6.64
C THR A 224 6.97 -20.43 5.14
N GLY A 225 8.05 -21.08 4.70
CA GLY A 225 8.38 -21.25 3.28
C GLY A 225 9.06 -20.06 2.64
N LEU A 226 9.47 -19.05 3.41
CA LEU A 226 10.22 -17.92 2.87
C LEU A 226 11.62 -18.36 2.45
N ALA A 227 12.06 -17.94 1.27
CA ALA A 227 13.42 -18.17 0.80
C ALA A 227 14.36 -17.06 1.31
N PRO A 228 15.57 -17.41 1.75
CA PRO A 228 16.55 -16.42 2.18
C PRO A 228 17.00 -15.56 1.01
N ALA A 229 17.04 -14.22 1.21
CA ALA A 229 17.43 -13.23 0.21
C ALA A 229 18.69 -12.44 0.60
N GLY A 230 19.22 -12.66 1.81
CA GLY A 230 20.43 -12.00 2.31
C GLY A 230 21.70 -12.42 1.59
N GLU A 231 22.84 -12.02 2.14
CA GLU A 231 24.15 -12.28 1.53
C GLU A 231 24.47 -13.77 1.48
N ALA A 232 25.13 -14.16 0.39
CA ALA A 232 25.72 -15.49 0.25
C ALA A 232 27.18 -15.46 0.72
N ALA A 233 27.60 -16.48 1.44
CA ALA A 233 28.99 -16.63 1.91
C ALA A 233 30.01 -16.78 0.77
N GLY A 234 29.55 -16.82 -0.50
CA GLY A 234 30.39 -16.90 -1.70
C GLY A 234 29.56 -17.12 -2.96
N PRO A 235 30.17 -17.09 -4.17
CA PRO A 235 29.46 -17.10 -5.45
C PRO A 235 28.54 -18.30 -5.69
N LYS A 236 28.75 -19.40 -4.98
CA LYS A 236 27.96 -20.65 -5.08
C LYS A 236 27.28 -21.04 -3.78
N ALA A 237 27.41 -20.23 -2.72
CA ALA A 237 26.79 -20.52 -1.43
C ALA A 237 25.29 -20.15 -1.44
N PRO A 238 24.44 -20.87 -0.70
CA PRO A 238 23.05 -20.48 -0.53
C PRO A 238 22.98 -19.12 0.17
N ARG A 239 21.96 -18.33 -0.17
CA ARG A 239 21.68 -17.06 0.52
C ARG A 239 21.26 -17.30 1.97
N SER A 240 21.55 -16.34 2.83
CA SER A 240 21.15 -16.36 4.24
C SER A 240 19.94 -15.46 4.46
N PHE A 241 19.32 -15.55 5.66
CA PHE A 241 18.33 -14.58 6.12
C PHE A 241 18.97 -13.32 6.73
N PHE A 242 20.31 -13.28 6.80
CA PHE A 242 21.06 -12.19 7.41
C PHE A 242 21.81 -11.39 6.37
N GLN A 243 21.96 -10.11 6.65
CA GLN A 243 22.80 -9.20 5.91
C GLN A 243 23.82 -8.61 6.90
N ALA A 244 25.07 -8.53 6.49
CA ALA A 244 26.08 -7.82 7.27
C ALA A 244 25.73 -6.33 7.30
N VAL A 245 25.83 -5.73 8.48
CA VAL A 245 25.69 -4.28 8.67
C VAL A 245 27.09 -3.79 9.01
N GLU A 246 27.69 -2.97 8.13
CA GLU A 246 28.96 -2.28 8.34
C GLU A 246 28.79 -1.07 9.24
#